data_5b72fec310337427e871e9c890cbacd7
#
_entry.id   5b72fec310337427e871e9c890cbacd7
#
_cell.length_a   1.000
_cell.length_b   1.000
_cell.length_c   1.000
_cell.angle_alpha   90.00
_cell.angle_beta   90.00
_cell.angle_gamma   90.00
#
_symmetry.space_group_name_H-M   'P 1'
#
loop_
_entity.id
_entity.type
_entity.pdbx_description
1 polymer ?
#
loop_
_entity_poly.entity_id
_entity_poly.type
_entity_poly.pdbx_seq_one_letter_code
_entity_poly.pdbx_strand_id
1 'polypeptide(L)'
;HMFTACAKAHQADCGNSIPSTYHAYAKDVYEEGALIFPCVKVQENYQDVDDIIRMCRRRIRVPDQWYGDYLATVGAARIGERRLKELVDRYGKDEIRQFIEDWFAYSETMMVEAIKKLPAGTVSKTTVYDPMEPTLPKGLPINVSVEIDPKNAKIEVDLTKNEDSKEFGLNESVACATSNALCGVFNCIDSDVPHNAGSFKRVSVKLRQGCVTGIPEFPLSCSMATTNIGDRIVNATQAAFAEFGKGYGLAEGSMGMGIGAAVISGKDKRFGGAPYINQEWLGGNGGPGTPKADGW
;
A
#
# COMPACT_ATOMS: atom_id res chain seq x y z
N HIS A 1 6.29 -18.38 -19.35
CA HIS A 1 5.12 -17.90 -18.62
C HIS A 1 4.47 -16.77 -19.42
N MET A 2 3.15 -16.73 -19.41
CA MET A 2 2.38 -15.71 -20.14
C MET A 2 1.85 -14.64 -19.18
N PHE A 3 1.43 -15.04 -18.00
CA PHE A 3 0.89 -14.19 -16.94
C PHE A 3 1.43 -14.60 -15.58
N THR A 4 1.41 -13.68 -14.65
CA THR A 4 1.65 -13.92 -13.23
C THR A 4 0.40 -13.50 -12.45
N ALA A 5 -0.17 -14.41 -11.67
CA ALA A 5 -1.19 -14.07 -10.69
C ALA A 5 -0.52 -13.65 -9.38
N CYS A 6 -0.92 -12.51 -8.85
CA CYS A 6 -0.42 -11.99 -7.57
C CYS A 6 -1.56 -11.94 -6.56
N ALA A 7 -1.31 -12.47 -5.37
CA ALA A 7 -2.18 -12.29 -4.21
C ALA A 7 -1.40 -11.62 -3.08
N LYS A 8 -2.02 -10.66 -2.41
CA LYS A 8 -1.45 -9.94 -1.27
C LYS A 8 -2.49 -9.91 -0.15
N ALA A 9 -2.06 -10.23 1.05
CA ALA A 9 -2.90 -10.15 2.24
C ALA A 9 -2.09 -9.64 3.43
N HIS A 10 -2.74 -8.86 4.30
CA HIS A 10 -2.22 -8.57 5.62
C HIS A 10 -2.50 -9.77 6.52
N GLN A 11 -1.55 -10.11 7.37
CA GLN A 11 -1.64 -11.25 8.28
C GLN A 11 -1.57 -10.77 9.73
N ALA A 12 -2.19 -11.52 10.63
CA ALA A 12 -2.22 -11.18 12.04
C ALA A 12 -0.85 -11.40 12.74
N ASP A 13 -0.04 -12.33 12.23
CA ASP A 13 1.30 -12.62 12.75
C ASP A 13 2.26 -13.00 11.63
N CYS A 14 3.37 -12.30 11.54
CA CYS A 14 4.47 -12.58 10.62
C CYS A 14 5.78 -12.88 11.38
N GLY A 15 5.70 -13.23 12.67
CA GLY A 15 6.86 -13.55 13.50
C GLY A 15 7.56 -12.34 14.10
N ASN A 16 6.92 -11.17 14.14
CA ASN A 16 7.45 -9.96 14.75
C ASN A 16 7.88 -10.19 16.21
N SER A 17 8.74 -9.31 16.73
CA SER A 17 9.21 -9.37 18.12
C SER A 17 8.08 -9.17 19.14
N ILE A 18 7.01 -8.48 18.76
CA ILE A 18 5.78 -8.32 19.55
C ILE A 18 4.60 -9.04 18.88
N PRO A 19 3.52 -9.40 19.62
CA PRO A 19 2.32 -10.03 19.04
C PRO A 19 1.53 -9.07 18.16
N SER A 20 2.04 -8.73 17.00
CA SER A 20 1.46 -7.82 16.03
C SER A 20 2.26 -7.91 14.73
N THR A 21 1.72 -7.39 13.63
CA THR A 21 2.49 -7.09 12.43
C THR A 21 2.92 -5.62 12.38
N TYR A 22 2.59 -4.84 13.41
CA TYR A 22 2.89 -3.42 13.52
C TYR A 22 3.81 -3.16 14.72
N HIS A 23 4.99 -2.63 14.45
CA HIS A 23 5.97 -2.30 15.48
C HIS A 23 6.53 -0.88 15.25
N ALA A 24 5.80 0.14 15.69
CA ALA A 24 6.17 1.54 15.47
C ALA A 24 7.54 1.92 16.03
N TYR A 25 7.95 1.28 17.12
CA TYR A 25 9.19 1.58 17.83
C TYR A 25 10.39 0.72 17.40
N ALA A 26 10.20 -0.25 16.50
CA ALA A 26 11.33 -1.02 15.98
C ALA A 26 12.24 -0.11 15.16
N LYS A 27 13.52 -0.05 15.50
CA LYS A 27 14.50 0.79 14.81
C LYS A 27 14.86 0.21 13.45
N ASP A 28 14.95 -1.09 13.38
CA ASP A 28 15.39 -1.82 12.21
C ASP A 28 14.64 -3.16 12.05
N VAL A 29 14.90 -3.85 10.96
CA VAL A 29 14.27 -5.14 10.64
C VAL A 29 14.61 -6.24 11.64
N TYR A 30 15.71 -6.13 12.39
CA TYR A 30 16.10 -7.12 13.39
C TYR A 30 15.30 -6.96 14.68
N GLU A 31 15.08 -5.71 15.13
CA GLU A 31 14.18 -5.41 16.23
C GLU A 31 12.70 -5.68 15.85
N GLU A 32 12.31 -5.40 14.61
CA GLU A 32 11.00 -5.75 14.09
C GLU A 32 10.77 -7.27 14.11
N GLY A 33 11.73 -8.04 13.63
CA GLY A 33 11.80 -9.47 13.72
C GLY A 33 10.87 -10.26 12.80
N ALA A 34 10.10 -9.59 11.93
CA ALA A 34 9.22 -10.25 10.98
C ALA A 34 9.99 -11.16 10.00
N LEU A 35 9.33 -12.22 9.53
CA LEU A 35 9.88 -13.07 8.49
C LEU A 35 9.96 -12.30 7.17
N ILE A 36 11.13 -12.33 6.54
CA ILE A 36 11.38 -11.75 5.22
C ILE A 36 11.55 -12.87 4.21
N PHE A 37 10.78 -12.81 3.12
CA PHE A 37 10.81 -13.76 2.01
C PHE A 37 11.42 -13.12 0.76
N PRO A 38 12.72 -13.20 0.52
CA PRO A 38 13.35 -12.61 -0.66
C PRO A 38 13.16 -13.50 -1.89
N CYS A 39 11.95 -13.51 -2.44
CA CYS A 39 11.59 -14.31 -3.63
C CYS A 39 11.83 -15.82 -3.47
N VAL A 40 11.53 -16.38 -2.30
CA VAL A 40 11.65 -17.84 -2.08
C VAL A 40 10.48 -18.60 -2.70
N LYS A 41 10.77 -19.79 -3.24
CA LYS A 41 9.74 -20.72 -3.68
C LYS A 41 9.12 -21.40 -2.45
N VAL A 42 7.86 -21.09 -2.16
CA VAL A 42 7.11 -21.74 -1.08
C VAL A 42 6.40 -23.00 -1.53
N GLN A 43 6.23 -23.17 -2.84
CA GLN A 43 5.68 -24.37 -3.46
C GLN A 43 6.42 -24.74 -4.73
N GLU A 44 6.52 -26.04 -5.00
CA GLU A 44 6.96 -26.62 -6.27
C GLU A 44 5.94 -27.64 -6.74
N ASN A 45 5.56 -27.60 -8.02
CA ASN A 45 4.55 -28.48 -8.60
C ASN A 45 3.24 -28.55 -7.80
N TYR A 46 2.79 -27.41 -7.27
CA TYR A 46 1.61 -27.24 -6.41
C TYR A 46 1.72 -27.95 -5.03
N GLN A 47 2.89 -28.36 -4.62
CA GLN A 47 3.17 -28.94 -3.30
C GLN A 47 4.01 -27.98 -2.49
N ASP A 48 3.76 -27.92 -1.19
CA ASP A 48 4.55 -27.13 -0.26
C ASP A 48 6.02 -27.59 -0.23
N VAL A 49 6.93 -26.61 -0.13
CA VAL A 49 8.32 -26.87 0.20
C VAL A 49 8.40 -27.00 1.73
N ASP A 50 8.39 -28.25 2.22
CA ASP A 50 8.28 -28.58 3.64
C ASP A 50 9.26 -27.84 4.54
N ASP A 51 10.50 -27.66 4.09
CA ASP A 51 11.54 -26.97 4.87
C ASP A 51 11.15 -25.51 5.14
N ILE A 52 10.61 -24.82 4.14
CA ILE A 52 10.15 -23.44 4.26
C ILE A 52 8.96 -23.36 5.21
N ILE A 53 7.98 -24.26 5.05
CA ILE A 53 6.77 -24.28 5.89
C ILE A 53 7.13 -24.57 7.35
N ARG A 54 8.01 -25.55 7.61
CA ARG A 54 8.48 -25.85 8.96
C ARG A 54 9.21 -24.67 9.60
N MET A 55 10.08 -23.99 8.85
CA MET A 55 10.79 -22.80 9.32
C MET A 55 9.80 -21.70 9.72
N CYS A 56 8.82 -21.42 8.89
CA CYS A 56 7.79 -20.40 9.16
C CYS A 56 6.96 -20.76 10.38
N ARG A 57 6.43 -21.97 10.44
CA ARG A 57 5.62 -22.46 11.57
C ARG A 57 6.40 -22.43 12.89
N ARG A 58 7.72 -22.63 12.86
CA ARG A 58 8.57 -22.56 14.06
C ARG A 58 8.80 -21.13 14.53
N ARG A 59 8.80 -20.17 13.62
CA ARG A 59 9.08 -18.76 13.93
C ARG A 59 7.82 -17.98 14.37
N ILE A 60 6.64 -18.41 13.95
CA ILE A 60 5.37 -17.71 14.14
C ILE A 60 4.66 -18.21 15.40
N ARG A 61 4.05 -17.28 16.19
CA ARG A 61 3.37 -17.59 17.47
C ARG A 61 2.09 -18.39 17.28
N VAL A 62 1.38 -18.14 16.19
CA VAL A 62 0.10 -18.78 15.84
C VAL A 62 0.24 -19.59 14.54
N PRO A 63 1.03 -20.66 14.54
CA PRO A 63 1.48 -21.35 13.32
C PRO A 63 0.34 -21.94 12.51
N ASP A 64 -0.74 -22.39 13.13
CA ASP A 64 -1.88 -22.97 12.42
C ASP A 64 -2.77 -21.87 11.79
N GLN A 65 -2.95 -20.75 12.47
CA GLN A 65 -3.62 -19.58 11.91
C GLN A 65 -2.84 -19.04 10.71
N TRP A 66 -1.54 -18.84 10.87
CA TRP A 66 -0.66 -18.41 9.78
C TRP A 66 -0.70 -19.36 8.58
N TYR A 67 -0.70 -20.66 8.82
CA TYR A 67 -0.75 -21.64 7.72
C TYR A 67 -2.11 -21.57 6.97
N GLY A 68 -3.19 -21.31 7.67
CA GLY A 68 -4.49 -21.03 7.05
C GLY A 68 -4.46 -19.79 6.15
N ASP A 69 -3.86 -18.68 6.61
CA ASP A 69 -3.69 -17.45 5.84
C ASP A 69 -2.78 -17.65 4.62
N TYR A 70 -1.70 -18.42 4.80
CA TYR A 70 -0.80 -18.82 3.71
C TYR A 70 -1.57 -19.60 2.64
N LEU A 71 -2.34 -20.64 3.03
CA LEU A 71 -3.13 -21.43 2.09
C LEU A 71 -4.19 -20.57 1.37
N ALA A 72 -4.82 -19.63 2.06
CA ALA A 72 -5.78 -18.71 1.47
C ALA A 72 -5.10 -17.80 0.42
N THR A 73 -3.90 -17.29 0.72
CA THR A 73 -3.14 -16.44 -0.20
C THR A 73 -2.71 -17.21 -1.46
N VAL A 74 -2.20 -18.42 -1.29
CA VAL A 74 -1.86 -19.32 -2.41
C VAL A 74 -3.10 -19.69 -3.21
N GLY A 75 -4.21 -20.01 -2.52
CA GLY A 75 -5.50 -20.34 -3.12
C GLY A 75 -6.03 -19.22 -4.00
N ALA A 76 -5.94 -17.96 -3.55
CA ALA A 76 -6.33 -16.79 -4.33
C ALA A 76 -5.52 -16.66 -5.64
N ALA A 77 -4.18 -16.82 -5.56
CA ALA A 77 -3.34 -16.79 -6.75
C ALA A 77 -3.68 -17.93 -7.74
N ARG A 78 -3.97 -19.14 -7.24
CA ARG A 78 -4.39 -20.28 -8.06
C ARG A 78 -5.75 -20.09 -8.72
N ILE A 79 -6.68 -19.42 -8.05
CA ILE A 79 -7.97 -19.05 -8.68
C ILE A 79 -7.71 -18.09 -9.84
N GLY A 80 -6.84 -17.09 -9.66
CA GLY A 80 -6.43 -16.18 -10.72
C GLY A 80 -5.82 -16.94 -11.92
N GLU A 81 -4.90 -17.86 -11.67
CA GLU A 81 -4.32 -18.73 -12.70
C GLU A 81 -5.39 -19.53 -13.46
N ARG A 82 -6.30 -20.18 -12.74
CA ARG A 82 -7.37 -20.96 -13.34
C ARG A 82 -8.27 -20.10 -14.22
N ARG A 83 -8.69 -18.94 -13.75
CA ARG A 83 -9.55 -18.03 -14.52
C ARG A 83 -8.87 -17.51 -15.78
N LEU A 84 -7.57 -17.21 -15.70
CA LEU A 84 -6.80 -16.84 -16.89
C LEU A 84 -6.68 -17.98 -17.89
N LYS A 85 -6.49 -19.22 -17.44
CA LYS A 85 -6.48 -20.40 -18.32
C LYS A 85 -7.85 -20.58 -19.02
N GLU A 86 -8.95 -20.48 -18.29
CA GLU A 86 -10.31 -20.54 -18.85
C GLU A 86 -10.53 -19.46 -19.93
N LEU A 87 -10.03 -18.25 -19.74
CA LEU A 87 -10.09 -17.18 -20.75
C LEU A 87 -9.23 -17.51 -21.99
N VAL A 88 -8.01 -17.99 -21.78
CA VAL A 88 -7.12 -18.40 -22.88
C VAL A 88 -7.70 -19.56 -23.67
N ASP A 89 -8.31 -20.55 -23.01
CA ASP A 89 -8.96 -21.69 -23.66
C ASP A 89 -10.17 -21.26 -24.49
N ARG A 90 -10.90 -20.23 -24.03
CA ARG A 90 -12.09 -19.70 -24.69
C ARG A 90 -11.80 -18.77 -25.86
N TYR A 91 -10.82 -17.91 -25.74
CA TYR A 91 -10.55 -16.83 -26.71
C TYR A 91 -9.23 -16.97 -27.46
N GLY A 92 -8.36 -17.84 -27.03
CA GLY A 92 -7.00 -17.97 -27.57
C GLY A 92 -6.00 -17.03 -26.87
N LYS A 93 -4.74 -17.45 -26.88
CA LYS A 93 -3.64 -16.77 -26.20
C LYS A 93 -3.32 -15.40 -26.80
N ASP A 94 -3.32 -15.32 -28.11
CA ASP A 94 -2.91 -14.09 -28.81
C ASP A 94 -4.01 -13.03 -28.71
N GLU A 95 -5.27 -13.44 -28.73
CA GLU A 95 -6.42 -12.55 -28.50
C GLU A 95 -6.39 -11.94 -27.09
N ILE A 96 -6.11 -12.75 -26.06
CA ILE A 96 -6.00 -12.24 -24.69
C ILE A 96 -4.82 -11.26 -24.56
N ARG A 97 -3.70 -11.51 -25.22
CA ARG A 97 -2.57 -10.56 -25.22
C ARG A 97 -2.94 -9.25 -25.89
N GLN A 98 -3.57 -9.32 -27.07
CA GLN A 98 -4.00 -8.11 -27.77
C GLN A 98 -5.01 -7.32 -26.95
N PHE A 99 -5.98 -7.98 -26.32
CA PHE A 99 -6.94 -7.34 -25.46
C PHE A 99 -6.27 -6.59 -24.28
N ILE A 100 -5.22 -7.16 -23.68
CA ILE A 100 -4.49 -6.49 -22.59
C ILE A 100 -3.80 -5.22 -23.09
N GLU A 101 -3.15 -5.29 -24.25
CA GLU A 101 -2.51 -4.09 -24.85
C GLU A 101 -3.54 -3.01 -25.20
N ASP A 102 -4.66 -3.40 -25.80
CA ASP A 102 -5.76 -2.49 -26.13
C ASP A 102 -6.37 -1.88 -24.86
N TRP A 103 -6.51 -2.66 -23.80
CA TRP A 103 -7.00 -2.19 -22.53
C TRP A 103 -6.04 -1.18 -21.88
N PHE A 104 -4.74 -1.40 -21.95
CA PHE A 104 -3.76 -0.43 -21.48
C PHE A 104 -3.76 0.85 -22.33
N ALA A 105 -3.86 0.73 -23.65
CA ALA A 105 -3.95 1.89 -24.54
C ALA A 105 -5.23 2.71 -24.28
N TYR A 106 -6.37 2.05 -24.08
CA TYR A 106 -7.62 2.67 -23.71
C TYR A 106 -7.49 3.43 -22.37
N SER A 107 -6.93 2.77 -21.35
CA SER A 107 -6.75 3.36 -20.03
C SER A 107 -5.79 4.57 -20.05
N GLU A 108 -4.73 4.50 -20.85
CA GLU A 108 -3.83 5.63 -21.06
C GLU A 108 -4.54 6.80 -21.73
N THR A 109 -5.39 6.53 -22.74
CA THR A 109 -6.19 7.57 -23.42
C THR A 109 -7.16 8.23 -22.45
N MET A 110 -7.87 7.47 -21.64
CA MET A 110 -8.78 8.00 -20.60
C MET A 110 -8.03 8.91 -19.62
N MET A 111 -6.85 8.49 -19.18
CA MET A 111 -6.02 9.28 -18.28
C MET A 111 -5.52 10.58 -18.93
N VAL A 112 -5.10 10.53 -20.19
CA VAL A 112 -4.71 11.71 -20.97
C VAL A 112 -5.85 12.73 -21.04
N GLU A 113 -7.06 12.28 -21.35
CA GLU A 113 -8.23 13.17 -21.43
C GLU A 113 -8.63 13.71 -20.04
N ALA A 114 -8.47 12.95 -18.99
CA ALA A 114 -8.70 13.43 -17.63
C ALA A 114 -7.69 14.52 -17.24
N ILE A 115 -6.39 14.31 -17.48
CA ILE A 115 -5.34 15.28 -17.15
C ILE A 115 -5.49 16.58 -17.95
N LYS A 116 -5.87 16.53 -19.22
CA LYS A 116 -6.11 17.72 -20.06
C LYS A 116 -7.16 18.67 -19.50
N LYS A 117 -8.08 18.19 -18.68
CA LYS A 117 -9.14 18.98 -18.03
C LYS A 117 -8.67 19.64 -16.73
N LEU A 118 -7.50 19.27 -16.22
CA LEU A 118 -6.95 19.81 -14.97
C LEU A 118 -6.22 21.14 -15.21
N PRO A 119 -6.10 21.99 -14.18
CA PRO A 119 -5.31 23.20 -14.25
C PRO A 119 -3.81 22.89 -14.33
N ALA A 120 -3.08 23.70 -15.11
CA ALA A 120 -1.62 23.62 -15.14
C ALA A 120 -1.02 24.30 -13.91
N GLY A 121 0.06 23.74 -13.39
CA GLY A 121 0.83 24.37 -12.31
C GLY A 121 1.38 23.39 -11.31
N THR A 122 2.01 23.94 -10.29
CA THR A 122 2.57 23.18 -9.16
C THR A 122 1.97 23.67 -7.85
N VAL A 123 1.47 22.76 -7.06
CA VAL A 123 0.91 23.00 -5.72
C VAL A 123 1.60 22.12 -4.70
N SER A 124 1.54 22.50 -3.44
CA SER A 124 2.18 21.72 -2.36
C SER A 124 1.32 21.74 -1.12
N LYS A 125 1.37 20.65 -0.36
CA LYS A 125 0.69 20.52 0.93
C LYS A 125 1.59 19.80 1.92
N THR A 126 1.44 20.16 3.17
CA THR A 126 2.05 19.45 4.31
C THR A 126 0.94 18.98 5.22
N THR A 127 0.95 17.68 5.55
CA THR A 127 0.17 17.11 6.64
C THR A 127 1.13 16.69 7.75
N VAL A 128 0.63 16.41 8.93
CA VAL A 128 1.47 15.98 10.05
C VAL A 128 0.95 14.67 10.61
N TYR A 129 1.82 13.67 10.68
CA TYR A 129 1.56 12.49 11.48
C TYR A 129 1.69 12.88 12.96
N ASP A 130 0.73 12.48 13.78
CA ASP A 130 0.62 12.89 15.17
C ASP A 130 1.86 12.57 16.01
N PRO A 131 2.11 13.32 17.08
CA PRO A 131 3.19 13.03 18.01
C PRO A 131 3.12 11.61 18.57
N MET A 132 4.27 10.96 18.65
CA MET A 132 4.44 9.61 19.21
C MET A 132 5.65 9.61 20.13
N GLU A 133 5.39 9.61 21.44
CA GLU A 133 6.45 9.60 22.44
C GLU A 133 7.13 8.24 22.58
N PRO A 134 8.42 8.18 22.85
CA PRO A 134 9.39 9.30 22.91
C PRO A 134 10.00 9.63 21.52
N THR A 135 9.67 8.87 20.47
CA THR A 135 10.39 8.86 19.19
C THR A 135 10.07 10.07 18.31
N LEU A 136 8.82 10.51 18.31
CA LEU A 136 8.32 11.62 17.50
C LEU A 136 7.53 12.62 18.35
N PRO A 137 8.16 13.33 19.29
CA PRO A 137 7.45 14.23 20.22
C PRO A 137 6.76 15.42 19.54
N LYS A 138 7.13 15.74 18.32
CA LYS A 138 6.54 16.83 17.52
C LYS A 138 5.72 16.32 16.32
N GLY A 139 5.50 15.01 16.24
CA GLY A 139 4.95 14.40 15.02
C GLY A 139 5.94 14.36 13.86
N LEU A 140 5.47 13.93 12.70
CA LEU A 140 6.28 13.87 11.49
C LEU A 140 5.56 14.63 10.36
N PRO A 141 6.13 15.75 9.86
CA PRO A 141 5.57 16.44 8.71
C PRO A 141 5.77 15.62 7.44
N ILE A 142 4.71 15.48 6.65
CA ILE A 142 4.72 14.83 5.33
C ILE A 142 4.42 15.87 4.28
N ASN A 143 5.41 16.15 3.46
CA ASN A 143 5.37 17.16 2.41
C ASN A 143 5.11 16.48 1.05
N VAL A 144 4.11 16.97 0.34
CA VAL A 144 3.79 16.52 -1.02
C VAL A 144 3.73 17.73 -1.94
N SER A 145 4.38 17.64 -3.09
CA SER A 145 4.22 18.60 -4.18
C SER A 145 3.66 17.89 -5.40
N VAL A 146 2.66 18.47 -6.03
CA VAL A 146 2.01 17.95 -7.23
C VAL A 146 2.17 18.95 -8.36
N GLU A 147 2.78 18.52 -9.46
CA GLU A 147 2.87 19.27 -10.70
C GLU A 147 1.95 18.64 -11.74
N ILE A 148 1.10 19.46 -12.36
CA ILE A 148 0.20 19.06 -13.44
C ILE A 148 0.60 19.79 -14.73
N ASP A 149 0.91 19.02 -15.77
CA ASP A 149 1.18 19.48 -17.13
C ASP A 149 0.09 18.94 -18.08
N PRO A 150 -1.02 19.65 -18.27
CA PRO A 150 -2.09 19.23 -19.16
C PRO A 150 -1.67 19.18 -20.63
N LYS A 151 -0.68 20.00 -21.04
CA LYS A 151 -0.18 20.03 -22.41
C LYS A 151 0.48 18.72 -22.81
N ASN A 152 1.30 18.16 -21.92
CA ASN A 152 1.97 16.89 -22.11
C ASN A 152 1.21 15.71 -21.47
N ALA A 153 0.05 15.97 -20.86
CA ALA A 153 -0.78 15.02 -20.14
C ALA A 153 0.03 14.22 -19.11
N LYS A 154 0.66 14.94 -18.18
CA LYS A 154 1.49 14.33 -17.11
C LYS A 154 1.13 14.92 -15.75
N ILE A 155 1.22 14.08 -14.73
CA ILE A 155 1.21 14.47 -13.32
C ILE A 155 2.50 13.97 -12.69
N GLU A 156 3.14 14.82 -11.89
CA GLU A 156 4.29 14.45 -11.10
C GLU A 156 4.01 14.70 -9.62
N VAL A 157 4.25 13.69 -8.77
CA VAL A 157 4.18 13.81 -7.32
C VAL A 157 5.58 13.75 -6.77
N ASP A 158 6.02 14.80 -6.09
CA ASP A 158 7.36 14.91 -5.50
C ASP A 158 7.29 14.74 -3.98
N LEU A 159 7.92 13.68 -3.48
CA LEU A 159 8.07 13.35 -2.07
C LEU A 159 9.51 13.59 -1.54
N THR A 160 10.39 14.18 -2.36
CA THR A 160 11.82 14.30 -2.02
C THR A 160 12.13 15.28 -0.89
N LYS A 161 11.21 16.19 -0.58
CA LYS A 161 11.35 17.22 0.46
C LYS A 161 10.92 16.78 1.85
N ASN A 162 10.83 15.49 2.09
CA ASN A 162 10.56 14.92 3.40
C ASN A 162 11.86 14.71 4.18
N GLU A 163 11.72 14.47 5.50
CA GLU A 163 12.86 14.24 6.38
C GLU A 163 13.63 12.96 6.01
N ASP A 164 14.84 12.84 6.50
CA ASP A 164 15.62 11.62 6.36
C ASP A 164 15.01 10.47 7.15
N SER A 165 15.24 9.25 6.69
CA SER A 165 14.84 8.02 7.38
C SER A 165 15.35 8.00 8.81
N LYS A 166 14.56 7.41 9.71
CA LYS A 166 14.81 7.40 11.16
C LYS A 166 14.79 5.99 11.72
N GLU A 167 15.36 5.82 12.90
CA GLU A 167 15.33 4.58 13.68
C GLU A 167 13.95 4.36 14.32
N PHE A 168 12.94 4.07 13.50
CA PHE A 168 11.57 3.75 13.92
C PHE A 168 10.79 3.07 12.78
N GLY A 169 9.66 2.44 13.11
CA GLY A 169 8.87 1.61 12.18
C GLY A 169 7.99 2.35 11.17
N LEU A 170 8.16 3.65 11.00
CA LEU A 170 7.31 4.48 10.13
C LEU A 170 7.99 4.93 8.83
N ASN A 171 9.20 4.44 8.53
CA ASN A 171 9.80 4.70 7.22
C ASN A 171 9.02 3.99 6.12
N GLU A 172 8.74 4.67 5.02
CA GLU A 172 7.91 4.13 3.95
C GLU A 172 8.73 3.65 2.77
N SER A 173 8.46 2.43 2.32
CA SER A 173 9.17 1.81 1.19
C SER A 173 8.78 2.43 -0.15
N VAL A 174 9.64 2.24 -1.17
CA VAL A 174 9.39 2.66 -2.56
C VAL A 174 8.01 2.24 -3.05
N ALA A 175 7.64 0.98 -2.81
CA ALA A 175 6.36 0.44 -3.28
C ALA A 175 5.17 1.12 -2.60
N CYS A 176 5.25 1.34 -1.28
CA CYS A 176 4.19 2.00 -0.53
C CYS A 176 4.07 3.48 -0.88
N ALA A 177 5.18 4.22 -0.89
CA ALA A 177 5.21 5.64 -1.24
C ALA A 177 4.63 5.89 -2.65
N THR A 178 5.03 5.07 -3.62
CA THR A 178 4.52 5.16 -5.00
C THR A 178 3.03 4.85 -5.06
N SER A 179 2.58 3.75 -4.42
CA SER A 179 1.17 3.35 -4.44
C SER A 179 0.27 4.38 -3.76
N ASN A 180 0.71 4.96 -2.64
CA ASN A 180 -0.07 5.97 -1.91
C ASN A 180 -0.14 7.29 -2.66
N ALA A 181 0.94 7.74 -3.29
CA ALA A 181 0.93 8.90 -4.17
C ALA A 181 -0.03 8.71 -5.35
N LEU A 182 0.02 7.55 -6.02
CA LEU A 182 -0.93 7.18 -7.08
C LEU A 182 -2.38 7.17 -6.57
N CYS A 183 -2.63 6.57 -5.40
CA CYS A 183 -3.97 6.55 -4.79
C CYS A 183 -4.50 7.98 -4.59
N GLY A 184 -3.69 8.88 -4.03
CA GLY A 184 -4.05 10.28 -3.85
C GLY A 184 -4.38 10.99 -5.17
N VAL A 185 -3.64 10.73 -6.25
CA VAL A 185 -3.91 11.27 -7.58
C VAL A 185 -5.22 10.71 -8.13
N PHE A 186 -5.41 9.38 -8.09
CA PHE A 186 -6.59 8.75 -8.67
C PHE A 186 -7.89 9.10 -7.94
N ASN A 187 -7.81 9.43 -6.64
CA ASN A 187 -8.96 9.97 -5.90
C ASN A 187 -9.37 11.39 -6.34
N CYS A 188 -8.50 12.11 -7.06
CA CYS A 188 -8.72 13.50 -7.48
C CYS A 188 -9.02 13.67 -8.96
N ILE A 189 -9.04 12.58 -9.74
CA ILE A 189 -9.35 12.58 -11.16
C ILE A 189 -10.70 11.89 -11.43
N ASP A 190 -11.06 11.79 -12.71
CA ASP A 190 -12.27 11.11 -13.15
C ASP A 190 -12.27 9.64 -12.70
N SER A 191 -13.30 9.22 -11.98
CA SER A 191 -13.46 7.85 -11.45
C SER A 191 -13.56 6.77 -12.53
N ASP A 192 -13.87 7.14 -13.77
CA ASP A 192 -13.99 6.21 -14.88
C ASP A 192 -12.63 5.83 -15.48
N VAL A 193 -11.54 6.49 -15.08
CA VAL A 193 -10.17 6.13 -15.50
C VAL A 193 -9.74 4.81 -14.88
N PRO A 194 -9.51 3.74 -15.68
CA PRO A 194 -9.12 2.45 -15.12
C PRO A 194 -7.74 2.50 -14.44
N HIS A 195 -7.63 1.86 -13.27
CA HIS A 195 -6.39 1.80 -12.49
C HIS A 195 -5.51 0.63 -12.95
N ASN A 196 -4.64 0.87 -13.91
CA ASN A 196 -3.72 -0.13 -14.45
C ASN A 196 -2.46 0.49 -15.05
N ALA A 197 -1.55 -0.35 -15.55
CA ALA A 197 -0.28 0.09 -16.11
C ALA A 197 -0.42 1.12 -17.25
N GLY A 198 -1.54 1.13 -17.98
CA GLY A 198 -1.80 2.11 -19.03
C GLY A 198 -1.95 3.53 -18.47
N SER A 199 -2.88 3.72 -17.52
CA SER A 199 -3.11 5.02 -16.88
C SER A 199 -1.94 5.47 -16.00
N PHE A 200 -1.25 4.53 -15.32
CA PHE A 200 -0.11 4.85 -14.45
C PHE A 200 1.08 5.45 -15.20
N LYS A 201 1.24 5.20 -16.50
CA LYS A 201 2.29 5.82 -17.34
C LYS A 201 2.28 7.35 -17.32
N ARG A 202 1.14 7.95 -16.99
CA ARG A 202 0.94 9.40 -17.01
C ARG A 202 1.22 10.07 -15.66
N VAL A 203 1.54 9.27 -14.63
CA VAL A 203 1.90 9.75 -13.31
C VAL A 203 3.30 9.29 -12.96
N SER A 204 4.16 10.24 -12.59
CA SER A 204 5.49 9.96 -12.04
C SER A 204 5.54 10.32 -10.56
N VAL A 205 6.29 9.54 -9.79
CA VAL A 205 6.53 9.81 -8.37
C VAL A 205 8.03 9.97 -8.15
N LYS A 206 8.44 11.15 -7.67
CA LYS A 206 9.84 11.42 -7.32
C LYS A 206 10.11 11.02 -5.88
N LEU A 207 11.07 10.14 -5.70
CA LEU A 207 11.53 9.64 -4.42
C LEU A 207 13.01 9.96 -4.22
N ARG A 208 13.45 10.04 -2.95
CA ARG A 208 14.83 10.31 -2.57
C ARG A 208 15.37 9.16 -1.72
N GLN A 209 16.62 8.77 -2.00
CA GLN A 209 17.38 7.83 -1.16
C GLN A 209 17.55 8.39 0.25
N GLY A 210 17.42 7.53 1.25
CA GLY A 210 17.53 7.90 2.67
C GLY A 210 16.39 8.78 3.17
N CYS A 211 15.22 8.79 2.49
CA CYS A 211 14.07 9.59 2.86
C CYS A 211 13.02 8.74 3.57
N VAL A 212 12.38 9.30 4.59
CA VAL A 212 11.32 8.64 5.36
C VAL A 212 10.11 8.23 4.51
N THR A 213 9.82 8.96 3.44
CA THR A 213 8.73 8.70 2.48
C THR A 213 9.26 8.31 1.11
N GLY A 214 10.21 7.43 1.03
CA GLY A 214 10.80 7.17 -0.28
C GLY A 214 11.59 5.89 -0.38
N ILE A 215 12.88 6.00 -0.20
CA ILE A 215 13.84 4.90 -0.33
C ILE A 215 14.61 4.81 1.00
N PRO A 216 14.02 4.22 2.05
CA PRO A 216 14.68 4.10 3.35
C PRO A 216 15.98 3.31 3.22
N GLU A 217 16.94 3.63 4.07
CA GLU A 217 18.19 2.88 4.12
C GLU A 217 18.00 1.58 4.89
N PHE A 218 18.47 0.47 4.31
CA PHE A 218 18.54 -0.80 5.03
C PHE A 218 19.57 -0.67 6.17
N PRO A 219 19.29 -1.18 7.39
CA PRO A 219 18.19 -2.06 7.77
C PRO A 219 16.98 -1.38 8.44
N LEU A 220 16.76 -0.09 8.27
CA LEU A 220 15.70 0.65 8.95
C LEU A 220 14.32 0.01 8.77
N SER A 221 13.52 0.00 9.84
CA SER A 221 12.19 -0.62 9.86
C SER A 221 11.17 0.19 9.07
N CYS A 222 10.26 -0.52 8.40
CA CYS A 222 9.10 0.03 7.68
C CYS A 222 7.78 -0.60 8.17
N SER A 223 7.73 -1.04 9.41
CA SER A 223 6.67 -1.91 9.94
C SER A 223 5.26 -1.34 9.81
N MET A 224 5.09 -0.04 10.06
CA MET A 224 3.79 0.63 10.08
C MET A 224 3.56 1.61 8.93
N ALA A 225 4.52 1.80 8.06
CA ALA A 225 4.47 2.85 7.04
C ALA A 225 3.25 2.74 6.12
N THR A 226 2.96 1.53 5.65
CA THR A 226 1.87 1.26 4.69
C THR A 226 0.52 1.82 5.14
N THR A 227 0.23 1.78 6.44
CA THR A 227 -1.07 2.16 7.00
C THR A 227 -1.08 3.55 7.60
N ASN A 228 0.06 4.01 8.09
CA ASN A 228 0.15 5.26 8.86
C ASN A 228 0.71 6.41 8.00
N ILE A 229 1.92 6.27 7.49
CA ILE A 229 2.53 7.31 6.65
C ILE A 229 1.91 7.30 5.25
N GLY A 230 1.57 6.12 4.73
CA GLY A 230 0.87 5.99 3.46
C GLY A 230 -0.43 6.80 3.41
N ASP A 231 -1.26 6.70 4.45
CA ASP A 231 -2.47 7.51 4.57
C ASP A 231 -2.18 9.02 4.55
N ARG A 232 -1.09 9.46 5.19
CA ARG A 232 -0.70 10.88 5.16
C ARG A 232 -0.29 11.32 3.76
N ILE A 233 0.39 10.47 2.98
CA ILE A 233 0.72 10.77 1.58
C ILE A 233 -0.54 10.87 0.74
N VAL A 234 -1.49 9.93 0.88
CA VAL A 234 -2.78 10.00 0.18
C VAL A 234 -3.49 11.32 0.51
N ASN A 235 -3.66 11.63 1.80
CA ASN A 235 -4.34 12.83 2.26
C ASN A 235 -3.63 14.12 1.81
N ALA A 236 -2.30 14.19 1.93
CA ALA A 236 -1.53 15.35 1.49
C ALA A 236 -1.62 15.56 -0.02
N THR A 237 -1.61 14.47 -0.81
CA THR A 237 -1.79 14.54 -2.26
C THR A 237 -3.17 15.08 -2.62
N GLN A 238 -4.23 14.55 -2.01
CA GLN A 238 -5.59 15.01 -2.21
C GLN A 238 -5.78 16.48 -1.82
N ALA A 239 -5.24 16.87 -0.66
CA ALA A 239 -5.29 18.24 -0.19
C ALA A 239 -4.43 19.20 -1.05
N ALA A 240 -3.34 18.72 -1.65
CA ALA A 240 -2.57 19.50 -2.62
C ALA A 240 -3.40 19.81 -3.87
N PHE A 241 -4.15 18.84 -4.39
CA PHE A 241 -5.06 19.12 -5.51
C PHE A 241 -6.09 20.21 -5.18
N ALA A 242 -6.55 20.32 -3.93
CA ALA A 242 -7.48 21.37 -3.51
C ALA A 242 -6.89 22.79 -3.59
N GLU A 243 -5.57 22.94 -3.55
CA GLU A 243 -4.90 24.23 -3.73
C GLU A 243 -5.01 24.79 -5.16
N PHE A 244 -5.40 23.99 -6.15
CA PHE A 244 -5.75 24.48 -7.50
C PHE A 244 -7.06 25.27 -7.51
N GLY A 245 -7.83 25.25 -6.44
CA GLY A 245 -9.03 26.07 -6.30
C GLY A 245 -10.33 25.25 -6.24
N LYS A 246 -11.42 26.00 -6.30
CA LYS A 246 -12.77 25.41 -6.14
C LYS A 246 -13.06 24.37 -7.22
N GLY A 247 -13.42 23.19 -6.79
CA GLY A 247 -13.78 22.06 -7.67
C GLY A 247 -12.71 20.99 -7.82
N TYR A 248 -11.55 21.17 -7.18
CA TYR A 248 -10.45 20.20 -7.22
C TYR A 248 -10.14 19.64 -5.84
N GLY A 249 -9.52 18.45 -5.84
CA GLY A 249 -9.03 17.78 -4.65
C GLY A 249 -10.10 17.34 -3.66
N LEU A 250 -9.64 16.91 -2.51
CA LEU A 250 -10.46 16.48 -1.38
C LEU A 250 -9.93 17.13 -0.10
N ALA A 251 -10.79 17.31 0.88
CA ALA A 251 -10.35 17.70 2.21
C ALA A 251 -9.45 16.60 2.80
N GLU A 252 -8.61 16.98 3.75
CA GLU A 252 -7.84 16.01 4.51
C GLU A 252 -8.80 15.15 5.35
N GLY A 253 -8.77 13.84 5.14
CA GLY A 253 -9.60 12.88 5.85
C GLY A 253 -8.95 12.40 7.14
N SER A 254 -9.73 11.70 7.96
CA SER A 254 -9.16 10.97 9.09
C SER A 254 -8.33 9.79 8.59
N MET A 255 -7.35 9.39 9.38
CA MET A 255 -6.49 8.25 9.08
C MET A 255 -7.30 6.95 9.12
N GLY A 256 -7.21 6.13 8.06
CA GLY A 256 -7.90 4.85 7.94
C GLY A 256 -7.47 3.82 8.99
N MET A 257 -6.22 3.90 9.42
CA MET A 257 -5.66 3.05 10.45
C MET A 257 -4.82 3.88 11.41
N GLY A 258 -5.49 4.46 12.41
CA GLY A 258 -4.80 5.14 13.49
C GLY A 258 -4.09 4.16 14.42
N ILE A 259 -3.37 4.72 15.39
CA ILE A 259 -2.81 4.01 16.55
C ILE A 259 -3.86 3.13 17.28
N GLY A 260 -5.14 3.29 16.95
CA GLY A 260 -6.25 2.57 17.56
C GLY A 260 -6.62 1.21 16.93
N ALA A 261 -5.87 0.68 15.96
CA ALA A 261 -6.05 -0.69 15.50
C ALA A 261 -5.61 -1.65 16.61
N ALA A 262 -6.58 -2.20 17.33
CA ALA A 262 -6.28 -3.09 18.45
C ALA A 262 -5.74 -4.42 17.96
N VAL A 263 -4.66 -4.88 18.58
CA VAL A 263 -4.20 -6.27 18.44
C VAL A 263 -4.48 -6.96 19.76
N ILE A 264 -5.39 -7.94 19.73
CA ILE A 264 -5.76 -8.74 20.89
C ILE A 264 -5.10 -10.11 20.75
N SER A 265 -4.31 -10.48 21.75
CA SER A 265 -3.61 -11.77 21.78
C SER A 265 -3.74 -12.45 23.12
N GLY A 266 -3.62 -13.77 23.15
CA GLY A 266 -3.73 -14.52 24.38
C GLY A 266 -3.77 -16.03 24.16
N LYS A 267 -4.34 -16.73 25.17
CA LYS A 267 -4.59 -18.18 25.14
C LYS A 267 -6.09 -18.43 25.25
N ASP A 268 -6.66 -19.13 24.28
CA ASP A 268 -8.08 -19.46 24.28
C ASP A 268 -8.35 -20.76 25.06
N LYS A 269 -9.02 -20.63 26.19
CA LYS A 269 -9.36 -21.77 27.05
C LYS A 269 -10.32 -22.77 26.39
N ARG A 270 -11.13 -22.33 25.42
CA ARG A 270 -12.06 -23.19 24.65
C ARG A 270 -11.31 -24.20 23.78
N PHE A 271 -10.09 -23.87 23.38
CA PHE A 271 -9.22 -24.69 22.54
C PHE A 271 -7.97 -25.17 23.29
N GLY A 272 -8.11 -25.56 24.56
CA GLY A 272 -7.02 -26.13 25.35
C GLY A 272 -5.88 -25.15 25.65
N GLY A 273 -6.13 -23.86 25.61
CA GLY A 273 -5.11 -22.84 25.81
C GLY A 273 -4.26 -22.55 24.57
N ALA A 274 -4.76 -22.85 23.38
CA ALA A 274 -4.08 -22.49 22.13
C ALA A 274 -3.85 -20.98 22.03
N PRO A 275 -2.70 -20.52 21.56
CA PRO A 275 -2.44 -19.10 21.34
C PRO A 275 -3.30 -18.57 20.21
N TYR A 276 -3.73 -17.30 20.32
CA TYR A 276 -4.38 -16.58 19.24
C TYR A 276 -3.84 -15.16 19.14
N ILE A 277 -3.89 -14.59 17.94
CA ILE A 277 -3.70 -13.17 17.66
C ILE A 277 -4.87 -12.74 16.79
N ASN A 278 -5.59 -11.73 17.25
CA ASN A 278 -6.65 -11.09 16.49
C ASN A 278 -6.28 -9.63 16.28
N GLN A 279 -6.13 -9.24 15.03
CA GLN A 279 -5.87 -7.87 14.63
C GLN A 279 -7.19 -7.25 14.18
N GLU A 280 -7.74 -6.40 15.01
CA GLU A 280 -9.02 -5.76 14.75
C GLU A 280 -8.83 -4.39 14.13
N TRP A 281 -9.55 -4.16 13.06
CA TRP A 281 -9.67 -2.89 12.41
C TRP A 281 -10.94 -2.24 12.95
N LEU A 282 -10.78 -1.37 13.93
CA LEU A 282 -11.90 -0.75 14.60
C LEU A 282 -12.36 0.49 13.83
N GLY A 283 -13.58 0.40 13.32
CA GLY A 283 -14.31 1.51 12.75
C GLY A 283 -13.99 1.82 11.29
N GLY A 284 -14.98 2.32 10.57
CA GLY A 284 -14.81 3.03 9.32
C GLY A 284 -14.56 4.49 9.61
N ASN A 285 -13.54 5.06 9.00
CA ASN A 285 -13.38 6.51 9.03
C ASN A 285 -14.40 7.14 8.08
N GLY A 286 -14.85 8.32 8.42
CA GLY A 286 -15.66 9.10 7.51
C GLY A 286 -14.89 9.45 6.23
N GLY A 287 -15.58 9.50 5.11
CA GLY A 287 -14.99 9.98 3.86
C GLY A 287 -14.66 11.48 3.96
N PRO A 288 -13.61 11.93 3.30
CA PRO A 288 -13.26 13.34 3.26
C PRO A 288 -14.33 14.17 2.54
N GLY A 289 -14.44 15.45 2.89
CA GLY A 289 -15.26 16.40 2.13
C GLY A 289 -14.73 16.55 0.70
N THR A 290 -15.65 16.65 -0.26
CA THR A 290 -15.37 16.82 -1.69
C THR A 290 -15.85 18.19 -2.16
N PRO A 291 -15.46 18.66 -3.35
CA PRO A 291 -16.01 19.89 -3.93
C PRO A 291 -17.53 19.85 -4.16
N LYS A 292 -18.14 18.68 -4.13
CA LYS A 292 -19.57 18.47 -4.46
C LYS A 292 -20.40 18.03 -3.27
N ALA A 293 -19.80 17.56 -2.18
CA ALA A 293 -20.50 17.03 -1.01
C ALA A 293 -19.65 17.16 0.26
N ASP A 294 -20.30 17.31 1.38
CA ASP A 294 -19.66 17.18 2.69
C ASP A 294 -19.14 15.75 2.91
N GLY A 295 -18.20 15.58 3.81
CA GLY A 295 -17.71 14.26 4.22
C GLY A 295 -18.80 13.45 4.94
N TRP A 296 -18.59 12.14 5.03
CA TRP A 296 -19.50 11.20 5.71
C TRP A 296 -19.17 11.12 7.20
#